data_3dcd84010bb79b9fc203ac2d52e49f38
#
_entry.id   3dcd84010bb79b9fc203ac2d52e49f38
#
_cell.length_a   1.000
_cell.length_b   1.000
_cell.length_c   1.000
_cell.angle_alpha   90.00
_cell.angle_beta   90.00
_cell.angle_gamma   90.00
#
_symmetry.space_group_name_H-M   'P 1'
#
loop_
_entity.id
_entity.type
_entity.pdbx_description
1 polymer ?
#
loop_
_entity_poly.entity_id
_entity_poly.type
_entity_poly.pdbx_seq_one_letter_code
_entity_poly.pdbx_strand_id
1 'polypeptide(L)'
;HYGMPFPSEGKDNATWGRIADADRYGRGGLLPMAAFLTRNAPGLRTSPVKRGYWVARNILGEQIPPPPPVVPELPADEAKMDLPLRQMLERHRSDPSCASCHARFDSFGLAFESYDPVGRRRTHDL
;
A
#
# COMPACT_ATOMS: atom_id res chain seq x y z
N HIS A 1 2.25 -16.61 6.21
CA HIS A 1 1.67 -15.49 5.46
C HIS A 1 2.59 -15.01 4.34
N TYR A 2 3.87 -14.87 4.62
CA TYR A 2 4.86 -14.44 3.62
C TYR A 2 5.52 -15.57 2.83
N GLY A 3 5.25 -16.82 3.15
CA GLY A 3 5.86 -17.97 2.52
C GLY A 3 7.37 -18.16 2.82
N MET A 4 7.90 -17.39 3.75
CA MET A 4 9.31 -17.48 4.15
C MET A 4 9.52 -18.66 5.10
N PRO A 5 10.67 -19.35 5.02
CA PRO A 5 11.01 -20.41 5.97
C PRO A 5 11.19 -19.83 7.38
N PHE A 6 10.82 -20.59 8.40
CA PHE A 6 11.19 -20.25 9.76
C PHE A 6 12.70 -20.44 9.92
N PRO A 7 13.40 -19.54 10.62
CA PRO A 7 14.80 -19.77 10.97
C PRO A 7 14.93 -21.07 11.75
N SER A 8 15.78 -21.98 11.29
CA SER A 8 15.95 -23.30 11.90
C SER A 8 16.73 -23.29 13.23
N GLU A 9 17.31 -22.16 13.59
CA GLU A 9 18.08 -21.97 14.81
C GLU A 9 17.24 -21.22 15.86
N GLY A 10 16.66 -21.96 16.77
CA GLY A 10 15.92 -21.46 17.92
C GLY A 10 14.66 -22.26 18.16
N LYS A 11 14.72 -23.15 19.13
CA LYS A 11 13.56 -23.96 19.56
C LYS A 11 12.52 -23.19 20.32
N ASP A 12 12.77 -21.91 20.57
CA ASP A 12 11.89 -21.01 21.32
C ASP A 12 11.30 -19.99 20.32
N ASN A 13 10.01 -19.78 20.36
CA ASN A 13 9.28 -18.78 19.58
C ASN A 13 9.72 -17.31 19.82
N ALA A 14 10.74 -17.10 20.63
CA ALA A 14 11.32 -15.81 20.98
C ALA A 14 12.65 -15.50 20.29
N THR A 15 13.20 -16.40 19.49
CA THR A 15 14.52 -16.21 18.90
C THR A 15 14.42 -15.49 17.55
N TRP A 16 15.09 -14.36 17.43
CA TRP A 16 15.23 -13.65 16.16
C TRP A 16 16.15 -14.43 15.23
N GLY A 17 15.70 -14.68 14.02
CA GLY A 17 16.49 -15.30 12.98
C GLY A 17 16.56 -14.45 11.72
N ARG A 18 17.73 -14.44 11.08
CA ARG A 18 17.90 -13.80 9.79
C ARG A 18 17.34 -14.68 8.68
N ILE A 19 16.49 -14.12 7.83
CA ILE A 19 16.04 -14.74 6.58
C ILE A 19 16.87 -14.13 5.45
N ALA A 20 17.72 -14.95 4.84
CA ALA A 20 18.47 -14.56 3.65
C ALA A 20 17.53 -14.52 2.43
N ASP A 21 17.90 -13.71 1.44
CA ASP A 21 17.21 -13.63 0.15
C ASP A 21 15.69 -13.39 0.26
N ALA A 22 15.28 -12.49 1.16
CA ALA A 22 13.86 -12.17 1.39
C ALA A 22 13.16 -11.61 0.13
N ASP A 23 13.91 -11.08 -0.82
CA ASP A 23 13.47 -10.62 -2.13
C ASP A 23 12.83 -11.74 -2.96
N ARG A 24 13.28 -12.98 -2.83
CA ARG A 24 12.67 -14.18 -3.47
C ARG A 24 11.22 -14.38 -3.04
N TYR A 25 10.85 -13.89 -1.86
CA TYR A 25 9.49 -13.92 -1.32
C TYR A 25 8.74 -12.60 -1.57
N GLY A 26 9.31 -11.72 -2.41
CA GLY A 26 8.77 -10.40 -2.67
C GLY A 26 8.82 -9.47 -1.46
N ARG A 27 9.82 -9.66 -0.58
CA ARG A 27 10.00 -8.86 0.64
C ARG A 27 11.34 -8.16 0.63
N GLY A 28 11.36 -6.96 1.20
CA GLY A 28 12.57 -6.16 1.32
C GLY A 28 12.23 -4.86 2.07
N GLY A 29 12.59 -4.78 3.34
CA GLY A 29 12.28 -3.65 4.21
C GLY A 29 10.92 -3.75 4.92
N LEU A 30 10.56 -2.67 5.62
CA LEU A 30 9.39 -2.62 6.51
C LEU A 30 8.07 -2.32 5.80
N LEU A 31 8.09 -1.49 4.77
CA LEU A 31 6.86 -1.02 4.10
C LEU A 31 6.12 -2.13 3.31
N PRO A 32 6.76 -3.15 2.73
CA PRO A 32 6.05 -4.30 2.17
C PRO A 32 5.46 -5.26 3.20
N MET A 33 5.59 -4.97 4.49
CA MET A 33 5.00 -5.80 5.55
C MET A 33 3.48 -5.61 5.64
N ALA A 34 2.76 -6.70 5.96
CA ALA A 34 1.31 -6.70 6.08
C ALA A 34 0.80 -5.67 7.09
N ALA A 35 1.52 -5.41 8.16
CA ALA A 35 1.15 -4.42 9.15
C ALA A 35 0.95 -3.02 8.56
N PHE A 36 1.87 -2.57 7.70
CA PHE A 36 1.74 -1.29 6.99
C PHE A 36 0.66 -1.34 5.90
N LEU A 37 0.68 -2.39 5.08
CA LEU A 37 -0.20 -2.51 3.92
C LEU A 37 -1.67 -2.63 4.31
N THR A 38 -1.98 -3.45 5.34
CA THR A 38 -3.33 -3.64 5.85
C THR A 38 -3.86 -2.39 6.55
N ARG A 39 -3.02 -1.73 7.38
CA ARG A 39 -3.43 -0.49 8.05
C ARG A 39 -3.80 0.60 7.04
N ASN A 40 -3.16 0.61 5.89
CA ASN A 40 -3.39 1.60 4.84
C ASN A 40 -4.25 1.05 3.68
N ALA A 41 -5.16 0.14 4.00
CA ALA A 41 -6.18 -0.35 3.08
C ALA A 41 -7.58 -0.11 3.68
N PRO A 42 -8.60 0.24 2.87
CA PRO A 42 -9.94 0.50 3.38
C PRO A 42 -10.80 -0.77 3.58
N GLY A 43 -10.26 -1.96 3.33
CA GLY A 43 -10.98 -3.23 3.43
C GLY A 43 -10.54 -4.20 2.33
N LEU A 44 -11.43 -4.52 1.41
CA LEU A 44 -11.21 -5.51 0.34
C LEU A 44 -10.45 -4.95 -0.89
N ARG A 45 -10.02 -3.71 -0.86
CA ARG A 45 -9.16 -3.12 -1.90
C ARG A 45 -7.92 -2.47 -1.30
N THR A 46 -6.93 -2.26 -2.15
CA THR A 46 -5.76 -1.46 -1.84
C THR A 46 -6.10 0.05 -1.83
N SER A 47 -5.21 0.86 -1.32
CA SER A 47 -5.30 2.30 -1.40
C SER A 47 -3.92 2.93 -1.60
N PRO A 48 -3.49 3.13 -2.84
CA PRO A 48 -2.27 3.88 -3.14
C PRO A 48 -2.26 5.24 -2.45
N VAL A 49 -3.39 5.92 -2.44
CA VAL A 49 -3.55 7.22 -1.78
C VAL A 49 -3.20 7.16 -0.28
N LYS A 50 -3.79 6.22 0.48
CA LYS A 50 -3.49 6.07 1.91
C LYS A 50 -2.06 5.63 2.16
N ARG A 51 -1.55 4.68 1.36
CA ARG A 51 -0.17 4.18 1.45
C ARG A 51 0.84 5.30 1.17
N GLY A 52 0.63 6.02 0.09
CA GLY A 52 1.49 7.14 -0.31
C GLY A 52 1.44 8.31 0.66
N TYR A 53 0.25 8.72 1.07
CA TYR A 53 0.05 9.78 2.06
C TYR A 53 0.77 9.46 3.37
N TRP A 54 0.67 8.21 3.83
CA TRP A 54 1.35 7.77 5.05
C TRP A 54 2.87 7.88 4.92
N VAL A 55 3.44 7.43 3.79
CA VAL A 55 4.88 7.54 3.51
C VAL A 55 5.32 9.00 3.48
N ALA A 56 4.64 9.83 2.70
CA ALA A 56 4.98 11.24 2.58
C ALA A 56 4.94 11.96 3.94
N ARG A 57 3.89 11.72 4.72
CA ARG A 57 3.71 12.39 6.01
C ARG A 57 4.63 11.86 7.10
N ASN A 58 4.76 10.52 7.25
CA ASN A 58 5.39 9.92 8.42
C ASN A 58 6.87 9.58 8.22
N ILE A 59 7.30 9.39 6.97
CA ILE A 59 8.71 9.11 6.66
C ILE A 59 9.40 10.36 6.13
N LEU A 60 8.77 11.08 5.22
CA LEU A 60 9.36 12.26 4.58
C LEU A 60 9.07 13.57 5.32
N GLY A 61 8.16 13.57 6.30
CA GLY A 61 7.82 14.76 7.10
C GLY A 61 7.00 15.81 6.33
N GLU A 62 6.36 15.42 5.23
CA GLU A 62 5.58 16.32 4.39
C GLU A 62 4.36 16.89 5.12
N GLN A 63 4.18 18.19 5.04
CA GLN A 63 2.97 18.87 5.50
C GLN A 63 1.95 18.89 4.35
N ILE A 64 1.06 17.93 4.36
CA ILE A 64 0.00 17.80 3.35
C ILE A 64 -1.29 18.34 3.97
N PRO A 65 -1.94 19.35 3.36
CA PRO A 65 -3.19 19.88 3.87
C PRO A 65 -4.30 18.81 3.85
N PRO A 66 -5.33 18.95 4.70
CA PRO A 66 -6.46 18.04 4.67
C PRO A 66 -7.17 18.11 3.31
N PRO A 67 -7.79 17.01 2.87
CA PRO A 67 -8.56 16.99 1.64
C PRO A 67 -9.75 17.96 1.72
N PRO A 68 -10.29 18.42 0.58
CA PRO A 68 -11.54 19.17 0.56
C PRO A 68 -12.67 18.40 1.27
N PRO A 69 -13.66 19.10 1.84
CA PRO A 69 -14.72 18.46 2.63
C PRO A 69 -15.61 17.51 1.80
N VAL A 70 -15.64 17.66 0.50
CA VAL A 70 -16.42 16.81 -0.41
C VAL A 70 -15.45 16.11 -1.36
N VAL A 71 -15.02 14.91 -0.97
CA VAL A 71 -14.24 14.00 -1.84
C VAL A 71 -15.12 12.79 -2.12
N PRO A 72 -15.39 12.44 -3.39
CA PRO A 72 -16.11 11.22 -3.72
C PRO A 72 -15.38 9.98 -3.18
N GLU A 73 -16.08 9.18 -2.39
CA GLU A 73 -15.53 7.93 -1.89
C GLU A 73 -15.50 6.86 -3.00
N LEU A 74 -14.39 6.16 -3.09
CA LEU A 74 -14.28 4.98 -3.92
C LEU A 74 -14.90 3.77 -3.21
N PRO A 75 -15.47 2.79 -3.94
CA PRO A 75 -15.95 1.55 -3.36
C PRO A 75 -14.88 0.90 -2.48
N ALA A 76 -15.27 0.35 -1.35
CA ALA A 76 -14.36 -0.34 -0.44
C ALA A 76 -13.94 -1.74 -0.94
N ASP A 77 -14.58 -2.25 -1.97
CA ASP A 77 -14.39 -3.58 -2.56
C ASP A 77 -13.95 -3.41 -4.03
N GLU A 78 -12.80 -3.97 -4.40
CA GLU A 78 -12.28 -3.92 -5.78
C GLU A 78 -13.25 -4.58 -6.78
N ALA A 79 -13.95 -5.65 -6.39
CA ALA A 79 -14.92 -6.33 -7.26
C ALA A 79 -16.14 -5.47 -7.64
N LYS A 80 -16.35 -4.35 -6.95
CA LYS A 80 -17.44 -3.39 -7.23
C LYS A 80 -16.97 -2.16 -8.00
N MET A 81 -15.75 -2.18 -8.49
CA MET A 81 -15.20 -1.06 -9.24
C MET A 81 -15.40 -1.27 -10.74
N ASP A 82 -15.88 -0.23 -11.42
CA ASP A 82 -16.11 -0.24 -12.87
C ASP A 82 -14.81 -0.16 -13.69
N LEU A 83 -13.72 0.29 -13.05
CA LEU A 83 -12.41 0.48 -13.67
C LEU A 83 -11.30 0.00 -12.71
N PRO A 84 -10.14 -0.44 -13.23
CA PRO A 84 -8.96 -0.66 -12.41
C PRO A 84 -8.61 0.57 -11.56
N LEU A 85 -8.15 0.34 -10.33
CA LEU A 85 -7.88 1.40 -9.36
C LEU A 85 -6.94 2.50 -9.91
N ARG A 86 -5.93 2.11 -10.69
CA ARG A 86 -5.01 3.06 -11.35
C ARG A 86 -5.75 4.03 -12.28
N GLN A 87 -6.67 3.53 -13.10
CA GLN A 87 -7.44 4.38 -14.02
C GLN A 87 -8.42 5.29 -13.27
N MET A 88 -9.03 4.80 -12.20
CA MET A 88 -9.87 5.63 -11.35
C MET A 88 -9.09 6.78 -10.71
N LEU A 89 -7.87 6.52 -10.25
CA LEU A 89 -7.00 7.56 -9.70
C LEU A 89 -6.54 8.56 -10.78
N GLU A 90 -6.23 8.09 -11.98
CA GLU A 90 -5.91 8.97 -13.11
C GLU A 90 -7.07 9.90 -13.45
N ARG A 91 -8.29 9.37 -13.51
CA ARG A 91 -9.50 10.16 -13.72
C ARG A 91 -9.74 11.17 -12.59
N HIS A 92 -9.55 10.77 -11.33
CA HIS A 92 -9.66 11.68 -10.18
C HIS A 92 -8.62 12.80 -10.23
N ARG A 93 -7.39 12.52 -10.63
CA ARG A 93 -6.31 13.49 -10.77
C ARG A 93 -6.43 14.40 -11.98
N SER A 94 -7.37 14.17 -12.89
CA SER A 94 -7.63 15.10 -13.99
C SER A 94 -8.21 16.44 -13.51
N ASP A 95 -8.76 16.48 -12.28
CA ASP A 95 -9.14 17.72 -11.62
C ASP A 95 -7.90 18.41 -11.04
N PRO A 96 -7.60 19.68 -11.44
CA PRO A 96 -6.43 20.41 -10.96
C PRO A 96 -6.42 20.62 -9.44
N SER A 97 -7.58 20.69 -8.80
CA SER A 97 -7.69 20.85 -7.35
C SER A 97 -7.22 19.61 -6.60
N CYS A 98 -7.38 18.44 -7.19
CA CYS A 98 -6.93 17.15 -6.65
C CYS A 98 -5.47 16.85 -7.01
N ALA A 99 -5.08 17.18 -8.26
CA ALA A 99 -3.77 16.86 -8.82
C ALA A 99 -2.60 17.40 -7.98
N SER A 100 -2.71 18.61 -7.47
CA SER A 100 -1.64 19.28 -6.73
C SER A 100 -1.23 18.55 -5.45
N CYS A 101 -2.19 17.97 -4.73
CA CYS A 101 -1.92 17.15 -3.54
C CYS A 101 -1.48 15.74 -3.93
N HIS A 102 -2.18 15.10 -4.88
CA HIS A 102 -1.91 13.73 -5.30
C HIS A 102 -0.52 13.55 -5.93
N ALA A 103 -0.01 14.54 -6.65
CA ALA A 103 1.36 14.53 -7.19
C ALA A 103 2.45 14.32 -6.13
N ARG A 104 2.19 14.67 -4.87
CA ARG A 104 3.17 14.58 -3.77
C ARG A 104 3.29 13.19 -3.18
N PHE A 105 2.30 12.32 -3.32
CA PHE A 105 2.28 11.04 -2.60
C PHE A 105 1.82 9.83 -3.41
N ASP A 106 1.09 9.99 -4.51
CA ASP A 106 0.55 8.85 -5.24
C ASP A 106 1.62 7.90 -5.78
N SER A 107 2.76 8.43 -6.23
CA SER A 107 3.86 7.61 -6.74
C SER A 107 4.40 6.64 -5.69
N PHE A 108 4.50 7.09 -4.44
CA PHE A 108 4.90 6.23 -3.32
C PHE A 108 3.89 5.12 -3.07
N GLY A 109 2.60 5.45 -3.12
CA GLY A 109 1.55 4.47 -2.91
C GLY A 109 1.43 3.44 -4.04
N LEU A 110 1.53 3.90 -5.28
CA LEU A 110 1.49 3.04 -6.47
C LEU A 110 2.65 2.03 -6.52
N ALA A 111 3.80 2.35 -5.91
CA ALA A 111 4.91 1.40 -5.77
C ALA A 111 4.54 0.14 -4.95
N PHE A 112 3.48 0.20 -4.14
CA PHE A 112 3.00 -0.93 -3.33
C PHE A 112 1.81 -1.67 -3.93
N GLU A 113 1.40 -1.38 -5.17
CA GLU A 113 0.23 -2.03 -5.79
C GLU A 113 0.49 -3.48 -6.23
N SER A 114 1.75 -3.93 -6.20
CA SER A 114 2.08 -5.35 -6.27
C SER A 114 1.75 -6.13 -4.99
N TYR A 115 1.10 -5.49 -4.00
CA TYR A 115 0.63 -6.12 -2.77
C TYR A 115 -0.86 -5.87 -2.56
N ASP A 116 -1.59 -6.95 -2.27
CA ASP A 116 -3.01 -6.90 -1.96
C ASP A 116 -3.32 -6.18 -0.62
N PRO A 117 -4.61 -6.03 -0.24
CA PRO A 117 -4.98 -5.37 1.01
C PRO A 117 -4.40 -6.02 2.27
N VAL A 118 -4.12 -7.32 2.25
CA VAL A 118 -3.55 -8.05 3.39
C VAL A 118 -2.03 -8.28 3.28
N GLY A 119 -1.40 -7.66 2.28
CA GLY A 119 0.05 -7.69 2.11
C GLY A 119 0.60 -8.94 1.43
N ARG A 120 -0.21 -9.69 0.70
CA ARG A 120 0.27 -10.76 -0.18
C ARG A 120 0.75 -10.15 -1.49
N ARG A 121 1.80 -10.71 -2.05
CA ARG A 121 2.25 -10.30 -3.38
C ARG A 121 1.24 -10.71 -4.44
N ARG A 122 0.92 -9.82 -5.37
CA ARG A 122 0.08 -10.06 -6.53
C ARG A 122 0.75 -9.58 -7.82
N THR A 123 0.40 -10.16 -8.95
CA THR A 123 0.90 -9.81 -10.29
C THR A 123 -0.19 -9.17 -11.16
N HIS A 124 -1.44 -9.22 -10.71
CA HIS A 124 -2.61 -8.69 -11.41
C HIS A 124 -3.48 -7.92 -10.42
N ASP A 125 -4.21 -6.94 -10.91
CA ASP A 125 -5.34 -6.33 -10.20
C ASP A 125 -6.49 -7.34 -10.16
N LEU A 126 -7.32 -7.27 -9.13
CA LEU A 126 -8.48 -8.16 -8.98
C LEU A 126 -9.58 -7.74 -9.96
#